data_6808505d5ebe7aef6c7be439e70f0b3f
#
_entry.id   6808505d5ebe7aef6c7be439e70f0b3f
#
_cell.length_a   1.000
_cell.length_b   1.000
_cell.length_c   1.000
_cell.angle_alpha   90.00
_cell.angle_beta   90.00
_cell.angle_gamma   90.00
#
_symmetry.space_group_name_H-M   'P 1'
#
loop_
_entity.id
_entity.type
_entity.pdbx_description
1 polymer ?
#
loop_
_entity_poly.entity_id
_entity_poly.type
_entity_poly.pdbx_seq_one_letter_code
_entity_poly.pdbx_strand_id
1 'polypeptide(L)'
;MSQWNIAAAQYAGQHHSVDDHVAHHLRFVAKAAQQRCDLLVFPELSLTGPGKTDLLPPPDDAQLAPLLAAAKRYRITIIAGLPLDLNGQRVKGLALFSPSRHSILRYPQGSGASLVPGDKQLTIVDTHADSPNLDPQATLFTSCQSVGDTRWRQSINTLQRFAHRYAIAVLMANARGGSALWDEKGQLIVRADKGELLLTGSLGRQGWQGDIIPLG
;
A
#
# COMPACT_ATOMS: atom_id res chain seq x y z
N MET A 1 13.66 -3.78 20.77
CA MET A 1 12.89 -3.11 19.70
C MET A 1 11.78 -4.04 19.27
N SER A 2 10.55 -3.61 19.25
CA SER A 2 9.44 -4.42 18.75
C SER A 2 9.63 -4.64 17.25
N GLN A 3 9.42 -5.86 16.79
CA GLN A 3 9.40 -6.24 15.38
C GLN A 3 8.31 -5.45 14.68
N TRP A 4 8.59 -4.89 13.49
CA TRP A 4 7.60 -4.20 12.69
C TRP A 4 7.28 -5.01 11.44
N ASN A 5 6.02 -5.38 11.28
CA ASN A 5 5.56 -6.23 10.20
C ASN A 5 4.69 -5.42 9.23
N ILE A 6 5.03 -5.48 7.96
CA ILE A 6 4.32 -4.78 6.89
C ILE A 6 3.93 -5.75 5.80
N ALA A 7 2.92 -5.39 5.02
CA ALA A 7 2.49 -6.21 3.90
C ALA A 7 2.05 -5.37 2.70
N ALA A 8 2.28 -5.91 1.50
CA ALA A 8 1.70 -5.45 0.24
C ALA A 8 0.75 -6.53 -0.29
N ALA A 9 -0.49 -6.14 -0.57
CA ALA A 9 -1.42 -6.99 -1.29
C ALA A 9 -1.09 -6.95 -2.79
N GLN A 10 -0.97 -8.11 -3.41
CA GLN A 10 -0.90 -8.22 -4.87
C GLN A 10 -2.21 -8.78 -5.38
N TYR A 11 -2.92 -7.94 -6.15
CA TYR A 11 -4.29 -8.22 -6.50
C TYR A 11 -4.71 -7.40 -7.72
N ALA A 12 -5.17 -8.10 -8.75
CA ALA A 12 -5.65 -7.52 -10.00
C ALA A 12 -7.14 -7.85 -10.24
N GLY A 13 -7.92 -7.93 -9.19
CA GLY A 13 -9.32 -8.34 -9.27
C GLY A 13 -10.14 -7.38 -10.12
N GLN A 14 -11.00 -7.97 -10.95
CA GLN A 14 -12.04 -7.26 -11.69
C GLN A 14 -13.36 -7.60 -11.05
N HIS A 15 -13.77 -6.83 -10.05
CA HIS A 15 -15.07 -6.95 -9.43
C HIS A 15 -16.06 -5.96 -10.05
N HIS A 16 -17.34 -6.24 -9.89
CA HIS A 16 -18.40 -5.45 -10.53
C HIS A 16 -18.80 -4.24 -9.67
N SER A 17 -18.58 -4.30 -8.37
CA SER A 17 -18.98 -3.26 -7.43
C SER A 17 -17.87 -2.91 -6.43
N VAL A 18 -18.00 -1.74 -5.80
CA VAL A 18 -17.12 -1.33 -4.68
C VAL A 18 -17.26 -2.32 -3.51
N ASP A 19 -18.47 -2.79 -3.23
CA ASP A 19 -18.73 -3.71 -2.12
C ASP A 19 -18.01 -5.05 -2.33
N ASP A 20 -17.98 -5.56 -3.57
CA ASP A 20 -17.21 -6.76 -3.92
C ASP A 20 -15.70 -6.53 -3.76
N HIS A 21 -15.20 -5.36 -4.16
CA HIS A 21 -13.80 -4.99 -3.91
C HIS A 21 -13.49 -4.92 -2.43
N VAL A 22 -14.36 -4.30 -1.63
CA VAL A 22 -14.21 -4.22 -0.16
C VAL A 22 -14.22 -5.61 0.46
N ALA A 23 -15.16 -6.48 0.07
CA ALA A 23 -15.21 -7.87 0.54
C ALA A 23 -13.90 -8.63 0.23
N HIS A 24 -13.35 -8.43 -0.97
CA HIS A 24 -12.07 -9.02 -1.35
C HIS A 24 -10.89 -8.45 -0.55
N HIS A 25 -10.85 -7.13 -0.33
CA HIS A 25 -9.84 -6.51 0.52
C HIS A 25 -9.85 -7.07 1.94
N LEU A 26 -11.03 -7.34 2.51
CA LEU A 26 -11.16 -7.93 3.86
C LEU A 26 -10.50 -9.31 3.96
N ARG A 27 -10.43 -10.10 2.88
CA ARG A 27 -9.67 -11.37 2.85
C ARG A 27 -8.17 -11.12 3.05
N PHE A 28 -7.62 -10.12 2.36
CA PHE A 28 -6.23 -9.71 2.55
C PHE A 28 -5.97 -9.17 3.95
N VAL A 29 -6.89 -8.36 4.49
CA VAL A 29 -6.78 -7.83 5.86
C VAL A 29 -6.75 -8.96 6.88
N ALA A 30 -7.63 -9.95 6.75
CA ALA A 30 -7.64 -11.13 7.62
C ALA A 30 -6.32 -11.91 7.53
N LYS A 31 -5.79 -12.09 6.31
CA LYS A 31 -4.51 -12.80 6.10
C LYS A 31 -3.33 -12.00 6.69
N ALA A 32 -3.28 -10.69 6.49
CA ALA A 32 -2.26 -9.80 7.06
C ALA A 32 -2.32 -9.80 8.61
N ALA A 33 -3.52 -9.83 9.18
CA ALA A 33 -3.72 -9.94 10.63
C ALA A 33 -3.18 -11.26 11.18
N GLN A 34 -3.38 -12.39 10.48
CA GLN A 34 -2.77 -13.68 10.84
C GLN A 34 -1.22 -13.62 10.85
N GLN A 35 -0.65 -12.81 9.97
CA GLN A 35 0.79 -12.54 9.91
C GLN A 35 1.26 -11.45 10.89
N ARG A 36 0.35 -10.94 11.72
CA ARG A 36 0.62 -9.86 12.70
C ARG A 36 1.19 -8.60 12.04
N CYS A 37 0.71 -8.27 10.84
CA CYS A 37 1.13 -7.05 10.17
C CYS A 37 0.53 -5.81 10.84
N ASP A 38 1.34 -4.77 10.94
CA ASP A 38 0.95 -3.45 11.46
C ASP A 38 0.44 -2.54 10.33
N LEU A 39 0.87 -2.82 9.10
CA LEU A 39 0.54 -2.08 7.88
C LEU A 39 0.21 -3.05 6.74
N LEU A 40 -0.83 -2.71 5.98
CA LEU A 40 -1.19 -3.36 4.72
C LEU A 40 -1.42 -2.32 3.63
N VAL A 41 -0.69 -2.44 2.54
CA VAL A 41 -0.78 -1.55 1.37
C VAL A 41 -1.38 -2.30 0.20
N PHE A 42 -2.39 -1.71 -0.42
CA PHE A 42 -3.04 -2.21 -1.63
C PHE A 42 -2.58 -1.46 -2.88
N PRO A 43 -2.78 -2.03 -4.07
CA PRO A 43 -2.42 -1.39 -5.33
C PRO A 43 -3.22 -0.12 -5.64
N GLU A 44 -2.75 0.60 -6.66
CA GLU A 44 -3.44 1.75 -7.26
C GLU A 44 -4.86 1.37 -7.67
N LEU A 45 -5.86 2.21 -7.32
CA LEU A 45 -7.28 2.05 -7.64
C LEU A 45 -7.88 0.69 -7.24
N SER A 46 -7.32 0.03 -6.24
CA SER A 46 -7.73 -1.32 -5.84
C SER A 46 -9.19 -1.41 -5.38
N LEU A 47 -9.77 -0.30 -4.89
CA LEU A 47 -11.17 -0.25 -4.44
C LEU A 47 -12.20 -0.07 -5.55
N THR A 48 -11.76 0.23 -6.78
CA THR A 48 -12.68 0.44 -7.92
C THR A 48 -12.25 -0.33 -9.18
N GLY A 49 -11.11 -0.97 -9.13
CA GLY A 49 -10.51 -1.74 -10.22
C GLY A 49 -9.31 -1.04 -10.86
N PRO A 50 -8.15 -1.68 -10.83
CA PRO A 50 -6.94 -1.14 -11.42
C PRO A 50 -7.00 -1.11 -12.95
N GLY A 51 -6.39 -0.08 -13.56
CA GLY A 51 -6.19 0.00 -15.00
C GLY A 51 -7.38 0.54 -15.81
N LYS A 52 -8.40 1.09 -15.18
CA LYS A 52 -9.45 1.84 -15.90
C LYS A 52 -8.93 3.20 -16.31
N THR A 53 -9.19 3.58 -17.58
CA THR A 53 -8.87 4.90 -18.12
C THR A 53 -9.79 5.97 -17.53
N ASP A 54 -11.07 5.63 -17.36
CA ASP A 54 -12.06 6.53 -16.76
C ASP A 54 -12.23 6.17 -15.29
N LEU A 55 -11.92 7.12 -14.43
CA LEU A 55 -12.07 6.94 -13.00
C LEU A 55 -13.56 6.89 -12.62
N LEU A 56 -13.94 5.84 -11.91
CA LEU A 56 -15.27 5.69 -11.35
C LEU A 56 -15.54 6.75 -10.27
N PRO A 57 -16.81 6.98 -9.89
CA PRO A 57 -17.12 7.79 -8.72
C PRO A 57 -16.36 7.31 -7.48
N PRO A 58 -15.88 8.24 -6.64
CA PRO A 58 -15.26 7.88 -5.38
C PRO A 58 -16.21 7.06 -4.51
N PRO A 59 -15.75 5.95 -3.89
CA PRO A 59 -16.54 5.25 -2.88
C PRO A 59 -16.87 6.16 -1.70
N ASP A 60 -18.08 6.04 -1.19
CA ASP A 60 -18.52 6.77 0.00
C ASP A 60 -18.03 6.11 1.31
N ASP A 61 -18.22 6.81 2.44
CA ASP A 61 -17.79 6.32 3.75
C ASP A 61 -18.57 5.09 4.21
N ALA A 62 -19.83 4.94 3.80
CA ALA A 62 -20.65 3.77 4.16
C ALA A 62 -20.12 2.50 3.48
N GLN A 63 -19.76 2.60 2.20
CA GLN A 63 -19.17 1.49 1.46
C GLN A 63 -17.79 1.08 2.03
N LEU A 64 -17.03 2.04 2.54
CA LEU A 64 -15.69 1.81 3.09
C LEU A 64 -15.66 1.49 4.60
N ALA A 65 -16.78 1.67 5.30
CA ALA A 65 -16.88 1.42 6.75
C ALA A 65 -16.40 0.03 7.19
N PRO A 66 -16.62 -1.08 6.43
CA PRO A 66 -16.10 -2.39 6.81
C PRO A 66 -14.57 -2.44 6.90
N LEU A 67 -13.85 -1.71 6.04
CA LEU A 67 -12.39 -1.63 6.10
C LEU A 67 -11.90 -0.85 7.32
N LEU A 68 -12.58 0.25 7.69
CA LEU A 68 -12.27 1.00 8.91
C LEU A 68 -12.54 0.15 10.16
N ALA A 69 -13.63 -0.61 10.17
CA ALA A 69 -13.94 -1.54 11.26
C ALA A 69 -12.86 -2.65 11.37
N ALA A 70 -12.42 -3.19 10.25
CA ALA A 70 -11.36 -4.21 10.20
C ALA A 70 -10.00 -3.64 10.66
N ALA A 71 -9.65 -2.42 10.26
CA ALA A 71 -8.44 -1.73 10.70
C ALA A 71 -8.40 -1.62 12.25
N LYS A 72 -9.51 -1.23 12.86
CA LYS A 72 -9.66 -1.15 14.33
C LYS A 72 -9.60 -2.52 14.99
N ARG A 73 -10.37 -3.47 14.47
CA ARG A 73 -10.46 -4.83 15.03
C ARG A 73 -9.11 -5.53 15.06
N TYR A 74 -8.35 -5.45 13.99
CA TYR A 74 -7.07 -6.13 13.85
C TYR A 74 -5.87 -5.26 14.22
N ARG A 75 -6.08 -3.99 14.58
CA ARG A 75 -5.02 -3.01 14.88
C ARG A 75 -4.02 -2.85 13.74
N ILE A 76 -4.50 -2.87 12.50
CA ILE A 76 -3.69 -2.74 11.29
C ILE A 76 -4.02 -1.43 10.57
N THR A 77 -3.00 -0.71 10.14
CA THR A 77 -3.17 0.42 9.24
C THR A 77 -3.32 -0.09 7.82
N ILE A 78 -4.36 0.36 7.10
CA ILE A 78 -4.63 -0.04 5.72
C ILE A 78 -4.50 1.17 4.81
N ILE A 79 -3.78 1.03 3.70
CA ILE A 79 -3.71 2.01 2.61
C ILE A 79 -4.28 1.34 1.35
N ALA A 80 -5.28 1.93 0.73
CA ALA A 80 -5.91 1.40 -0.47
C ALA A 80 -6.17 2.49 -1.51
N GLY A 81 -5.97 2.16 -2.79
CA GLY A 81 -6.15 3.09 -3.90
C GLY A 81 -7.62 3.26 -4.28
N LEU A 82 -8.04 4.50 -4.52
CA LEU A 82 -9.38 4.88 -4.97
C LEU A 82 -9.35 6.17 -5.81
N PRO A 83 -10.38 6.45 -6.61
CA PRO A 83 -10.55 7.77 -7.22
C PRO A 83 -11.00 8.80 -6.17
N LEU A 84 -10.62 10.06 -6.37
CA LEU A 84 -11.06 11.22 -5.60
C LEU A 84 -11.62 12.29 -6.52
N ASP A 85 -12.55 13.10 -6.02
CA ASP A 85 -12.97 14.33 -6.66
C ASP A 85 -12.23 15.53 -6.05
N LEU A 86 -11.41 16.19 -6.85
CA LEU A 86 -10.73 17.42 -6.47
C LEU A 86 -11.18 18.54 -7.42
N ASN A 87 -11.92 19.51 -6.89
CA ASN A 87 -12.38 20.68 -7.65
C ASN A 87 -13.10 20.30 -8.98
N GLY A 88 -13.91 19.25 -8.95
CA GLY A 88 -14.64 18.76 -10.12
C GLY A 88 -13.82 17.86 -11.07
N GLN A 89 -12.59 17.56 -10.75
CA GLN A 89 -11.76 16.62 -11.51
C GLN A 89 -11.55 15.32 -10.74
N ARG A 90 -11.64 14.21 -11.47
CA ARG A 90 -11.32 12.88 -10.94
C ARG A 90 -9.82 12.63 -10.98
N VAL A 91 -9.24 12.36 -9.82
CA VAL A 91 -7.82 12.04 -9.67
C VAL A 91 -7.65 10.71 -8.95
N LYS A 92 -6.50 10.09 -9.13
CA LYS A 92 -6.12 8.92 -8.34
C LYS A 92 -5.78 9.38 -6.93
N GLY A 93 -6.21 8.61 -5.95
CA GLY A 93 -5.98 8.89 -4.55
C GLY A 93 -5.80 7.64 -3.71
N LEU A 94 -5.60 7.87 -2.43
CA LEU A 94 -5.41 6.85 -1.41
C LEU A 94 -6.39 7.09 -0.27
N ALA A 95 -6.99 6.01 0.23
CA ALA A 95 -7.70 5.97 1.49
C ALA A 95 -6.80 5.35 2.56
N LEU A 96 -6.72 6.01 3.71
CA LEU A 96 -6.06 5.52 4.90
C LEU A 96 -7.09 5.17 5.97
N PHE A 97 -7.04 3.93 6.40
CA PHE A 97 -7.82 3.40 7.51
C PHE A 97 -6.86 3.12 8.67
N SER A 98 -6.97 3.92 9.73
CA SER A 98 -6.11 3.80 10.91
C SER A 98 -6.88 3.25 12.10
N PRO A 99 -6.29 2.33 12.90
CA PRO A 99 -6.92 1.82 14.11
C PRO A 99 -7.21 2.90 15.17
N SER A 100 -6.44 3.99 15.16
CA SER A 100 -6.56 5.09 16.13
C SER A 100 -7.51 6.21 15.67
N ARG A 101 -8.06 6.14 14.46
CA ARG A 101 -8.92 7.21 13.92
C ARG A 101 -10.38 6.77 13.78
N HIS A 102 -11.28 7.73 13.87
CA HIS A 102 -12.73 7.51 13.69
C HIS A 102 -13.20 7.76 12.25
N SER A 103 -12.39 8.42 11.44
CA SER A 103 -12.68 8.78 10.05
C SER A 103 -11.63 8.22 9.08
N ILE A 104 -12.05 8.03 7.84
CA ILE A 104 -11.19 7.64 6.73
C ILE A 104 -10.48 8.89 6.22
N LEU A 105 -9.15 8.85 6.16
CA LEU A 105 -8.38 9.94 5.53
C LEU A 105 -8.21 9.65 4.05
N ARG A 106 -8.25 10.70 3.25
CA ARG A 106 -8.09 10.61 1.79
C ARG A 106 -7.04 11.60 1.31
N TYR A 107 -6.16 11.12 0.45
CA TYR A 107 -5.06 11.91 -0.10
C TYR A 107 -4.96 11.71 -1.61
N PRO A 108 -4.73 12.76 -2.40
CA PRO A 108 -4.33 12.58 -3.79
C PRO A 108 -3.04 11.76 -3.86
N GLN A 109 -2.98 10.81 -4.77
CA GLN A 109 -1.75 10.05 -5.01
C GLN A 109 -0.64 11.00 -5.45
N GLY A 110 0.55 10.87 -4.84
CA GLY A 110 1.67 11.76 -5.09
C GLY A 110 1.64 13.07 -4.29
N SER A 111 0.72 13.25 -3.34
CA SER A 111 0.64 14.46 -2.51
C SER A 111 1.76 14.56 -1.46
N GLY A 112 2.53 13.50 -1.23
CA GLY A 112 3.59 13.48 -0.23
C GLY A 112 3.08 13.47 1.21
N ALA A 113 1.91 12.88 1.45
CA ALA A 113 1.36 12.77 2.79
C ALA A 113 2.27 11.92 3.70
N SER A 114 2.67 12.50 4.81
CA SER A 114 3.41 11.79 5.85
C SER A 114 2.43 11.22 6.87
N LEU A 115 2.58 9.93 7.19
CA LEU A 115 1.69 9.20 8.07
C LEU A 115 2.50 8.51 9.16
N VAL A 116 2.03 8.63 10.40
CA VAL A 116 2.60 7.93 11.55
C VAL A 116 1.59 6.85 11.99
N PRO A 117 1.84 5.56 11.70
CA PRO A 117 0.96 4.50 12.15
C PRO A 117 1.19 4.20 13.64
N GLY A 118 0.20 4.51 14.48
CA GLY A 118 0.20 4.20 15.91
C GLY A 118 1.34 4.87 16.69
N ASP A 119 1.85 4.15 17.71
CA ASP A 119 2.93 4.62 18.60
C ASP A 119 4.33 4.44 18.00
N LYS A 120 4.45 3.91 16.77
CA LYS A 120 5.73 3.71 16.11
C LYS A 120 6.11 4.99 15.38
N GLN A 121 7.29 5.52 15.67
CA GLN A 121 7.89 6.68 14.99
C GLN A 121 8.29 6.35 13.54
N LEU A 122 7.38 5.71 12.79
CA LEU A 122 7.61 5.28 11.42
C LEU A 122 6.69 6.10 10.52
N THR A 123 7.28 6.97 9.76
CA THR A 123 6.54 7.77 8.79
C THR A 123 6.40 6.98 7.50
N ILE A 124 5.17 6.79 7.06
CA ILE A 124 4.84 6.21 5.76
C ILE A 124 4.61 7.37 4.81
N VAL A 125 5.28 7.35 3.70
CA VAL A 125 5.14 8.38 2.67
C VAL A 125 4.73 7.71 1.38
N ASP A 126 3.67 8.21 0.77
CA ASP A 126 3.32 7.87 -0.61
C ASP A 126 3.47 9.12 -1.46
N THR A 127 4.51 9.14 -2.26
CA THR A 127 4.78 10.20 -3.25
C THR A 127 5.24 9.55 -4.55
N HIS A 128 5.29 10.33 -5.62
CA HIS A 128 6.05 9.92 -6.79
C HIS A 128 7.55 9.90 -6.45
N ALA A 129 8.26 8.92 -7.00
CA ALA A 129 9.69 8.70 -6.74
C ALA A 129 10.60 9.91 -7.06
N ASP A 130 10.09 10.91 -7.73
CA ASP A 130 10.80 12.16 -8.06
C ASP A 130 10.53 13.28 -7.05
N SER A 131 9.75 13.05 -5.99
CA SER A 131 9.41 14.08 -5.00
C SER A 131 10.59 14.34 -4.04
N PRO A 132 11.07 15.59 -3.94
CA PRO A 132 12.15 15.94 -3.03
C PRO A 132 11.70 16.14 -1.56
N ASN A 133 10.38 16.14 -1.29
CA ASN A 133 9.82 16.52 0.02
C ASN A 133 9.51 15.28 0.87
N LEU A 134 10.51 14.45 1.13
CA LEU A 134 10.38 13.38 2.12
C LEU A 134 10.49 13.96 3.53
N ASP A 135 9.63 13.47 4.42
CA ASP A 135 9.81 13.72 5.84
C ASP A 135 11.16 13.12 6.29
N PRO A 136 12.05 13.92 6.93
CA PRO A 136 13.35 13.41 7.39
C PRO A 136 13.26 12.23 8.38
N GLN A 137 12.11 12.03 9.01
CA GLN A 137 11.84 10.92 9.93
C GLN A 137 11.21 9.71 9.24
N ALA A 138 10.93 9.80 7.93
CA ALA A 138 10.36 8.70 7.19
C ALA A 138 11.32 7.51 7.13
N THR A 139 10.84 6.33 7.50
CA THR A 139 11.61 5.09 7.48
C THR A 139 11.08 4.10 6.45
N LEU A 140 9.89 4.34 5.93
CA LEU A 140 9.28 3.56 4.87
C LEU A 140 8.60 4.47 3.86
N PHE A 141 8.85 4.23 2.59
CA PHE A 141 8.09 4.76 1.46
C PHE A 141 7.17 3.67 0.91
N THR A 142 5.89 3.99 0.72
CA THR A 142 4.94 3.08 0.09
C THR A 142 4.63 3.51 -1.33
N SER A 143 4.50 2.56 -2.24
CA SER A 143 4.16 2.81 -3.64
C SER A 143 3.02 1.92 -4.08
N CYS A 144 1.87 2.54 -4.37
CA CYS A 144 0.68 1.87 -4.90
C CYS A 144 0.71 1.92 -6.42
N GLN A 145 0.84 0.77 -7.08
CA GLN A 145 1.07 0.68 -8.51
C GLN A 145 0.03 -0.22 -9.21
N SER A 146 -0.16 0.04 -10.51
CA SER A 146 -0.90 -0.85 -11.42
C SER A 146 -0.17 -0.96 -12.76
N VAL A 147 1.13 -1.21 -12.71
CA VAL A 147 1.98 -1.29 -13.90
C VAL A 147 2.04 -2.70 -14.44
N GLY A 148 1.89 -2.83 -15.77
CA GLY A 148 2.10 -4.09 -16.48
C GLY A 148 3.57 -4.33 -16.83
N ASP A 149 3.83 -5.51 -17.43
CA ASP A 149 5.18 -6.04 -17.70
C ASP A 149 6.11 -5.07 -18.43
N THR A 150 5.59 -4.25 -19.34
CA THR A 150 6.38 -3.31 -20.15
C THR A 150 6.98 -2.16 -19.33
N ARG A 151 6.25 -1.67 -18.34
CA ARG A 151 6.70 -0.56 -17.46
C ARG A 151 7.26 -1.03 -16.12
N TRP A 152 7.09 -2.31 -15.82
CA TRP A 152 7.48 -2.87 -14.54
C TRP A 152 8.97 -2.71 -14.24
N ARG A 153 9.85 -3.01 -15.22
CA ARG A 153 11.31 -2.85 -15.04
C ARG A 153 11.70 -1.41 -14.74
N GLN A 154 11.06 -0.44 -15.40
CA GLN A 154 11.31 0.97 -15.15
C GLN A 154 10.87 1.36 -13.72
N SER A 155 9.68 0.95 -13.29
CA SER A 155 9.19 1.20 -11.92
C SER A 155 10.13 0.61 -10.86
N ILE A 156 10.54 -0.64 -11.03
CA ILE A 156 11.48 -1.32 -10.12
C ILE A 156 12.80 -0.55 -10.02
N ASN A 157 13.42 -0.21 -11.14
CA ASN A 157 14.69 0.51 -11.16
C ASN A 157 14.57 1.90 -10.52
N THR A 158 13.43 2.57 -10.72
CA THR A 158 13.17 3.88 -10.12
C THR A 158 13.03 3.77 -8.60
N LEU A 159 12.24 2.82 -8.11
CA LEU A 159 12.01 2.63 -6.67
C LEU A 159 13.27 2.12 -5.95
N GLN A 160 14.05 1.24 -6.58
CA GLN A 160 15.32 0.78 -6.03
C GLN A 160 16.33 1.91 -5.88
N ARG A 161 16.48 2.76 -6.92
CA ARG A 161 17.34 3.95 -6.84
C ARG A 161 16.85 4.96 -5.81
N PHE A 162 15.53 5.09 -5.68
CA PHE A 162 14.91 5.93 -4.68
C PHE A 162 15.25 5.45 -3.26
N ALA A 163 15.10 4.15 -2.98
CA ALA A 163 15.46 3.56 -1.69
C ALA A 163 16.91 3.85 -1.31
N HIS A 164 17.84 3.61 -2.25
CA HIS A 164 19.25 3.86 -2.05
C HIS A 164 19.57 5.36 -1.89
N ARG A 165 19.00 6.22 -2.74
CA ARG A 165 19.27 7.66 -2.75
C ARG A 165 18.83 8.36 -1.47
N TYR A 166 17.68 7.98 -0.94
CA TYR A 166 17.08 8.62 0.24
C TYR A 166 17.28 7.83 1.53
N ALA A 167 18.01 6.71 1.48
CA ALA A 167 18.26 5.80 2.61
C ALA A 167 16.96 5.40 3.33
N ILE A 168 15.92 5.06 2.56
CA ILE A 168 14.59 4.70 3.05
C ILE A 168 14.15 3.36 2.47
N ALA A 169 13.55 2.50 3.28
CA ALA A 169 12.95 1.27 2.77
C ALA A 169 11.75 1.58 1.86
N VAL A 170 11.53 0.76 0.83
CA VAL A 170 10.42 0.94 -0.12
C VAL A 170 9.59 -0.32 -0.23
N LEU A 171 8.28 -0.18 0.00
CA LEU A 171 7.29 -1.24 -0.20
C LEU A 171 6.41 -0.89 -1.39
N MET A 172 6.44 -1.71 -2.43
CA MET A 172 5.59 -1.57 -3.62
C MET A 172 4.48 -2.61 -3.61
N ALA A 173 3.23 -2.16 -3.66
CA ALA A 173 2.07 -2.99 -3.96
C ALA A 173 1.68 -2.79 -5.42
N ASN A 174 1.79 -3.83 -6.25
CA ASN A 174 1.44 -3.78 -7.66
C ASN A 174 0.31 -4.74 -8.01
N ALA A 175 -0.70 -4.26 -8.72
CA ALA A 175 -1.88 -5.07 -9.06
C ALA A 175 -1.54 -6.26 -9.97
N ARG A 176 -0.57 -6.11 -10.87
CA ARG A 176 -0.32 -7.06 -11.97
C ARG A 176 0.87 -7.99 -11.75
N GLY A 177 1.33 -8.11 -10.53
CA GLY A 177 2.52 -8.91 -10.19
C GLY A 177 3.77 -8.07 -10.00
N GLY A 178 4.78 -8.65 -9.37
CA GLY A 178 6.05 -8.00 -9.14
C GLY A 178 6.04 -7.00 -7.98
N SER A 179 5.10 -7.10 -7.04
CA SER A 179 5.19 -6.39 -5.76
C SER A 179 6.53 -6.70 -5.10
N ALA A 180 7.13 -5.71 -4.43
CA ALA A 180 8.50 -5.87 -3.92
C ALA A 180 8.77 -5.00 -2.70
N LEU A 181 9.77 -5.41 -1.92
CA LEU A 181 10.33 -4.68 -0.79
C LEU A 181 11.83 -4.50 -0.99
N TRP A 182 12.32 -3.28 -0.84
CA TRP A 182 13.74 -2.92 -0.79
C TRP A 182 14.07 -2.35 0.58
N ASP A 183 15.26 -2.62 1.05
CA ASP A 183 15.80 -1.96 2.24
C ASP A 183 16.31 -0.54 1.94
N GLU A 184 16.78 0.15 2.99
CA GLU A 184 17.33 1.50 2.91
C GLU A 184 18.64 1.61 2.11
N LYS A 185 19.24 0.49 1.74
CA LYS A 185 20.41 0.43 0.85
C LYS A 185 20.04 0.18 -0.61
N GLY A 186 18.73 0.01 -0.89
CA GLY A 186 18.24 -0.36 -2.20
C GLY A 186 18.44 -1.84 -2.54
N GLN A 187 18.71 -2.69 -1.55
CA GLN A 187 18.80 -4.13 -1.76
C GLN A 187 17.39 -4.72 -1.82
N LEU A 188 17.15 -5.55 -2.82
CA LEU A 188 15.88 -6.27 -2.94
C LEU A 188 15.79 -7.34 -1.85
N ILE A 189 14.81 -7.21 -0.98
CA ILE A 189 14.55 -8.15 0.12
C ILE A 189 13.66 -9.29 -0.34
N VAL A 190 12.54 -8.95 -0.99
CA VAL A 190 11.58 -9.92 -1.52
C VAL A 190 10.85 -9.33 -2.71
N ARG A 191 10.51 -10.18 -3.67
CA ARG A 191 9.72 -9.85 -4.85
C ARG A 191 8.74 -10.96 -5.15
N ALA A 192 7.49 -10.60 -5.37
CA ALA A 192 6.46 -11.52 -5.80
C ALA A 192 6.47 -11.70 -7.33
N ASP A 193 6.09 -12.90 -7.76
CA ASP A 193 5.74 -13.15 -9.17
C ASP A 193 4.29 -12.76 -9.45
N LYS A 194 3.60 -13.43 -10.37
CA LYS A 194 2.19 -13.21 -10.66
C LYS A 194 1.30 -13.96 -9.67
N GLY A 195 0.05 -13.53 -9.58
CA GLY A 195 -0.98 -14.18 -8.76
C GLY A 195 -1.48 -13.31 -7.63
N GLU A 196 -2.53 -13.79 -6.96
CA GLU A 196 -3.06 -13.17 -5.74
C GLU A 196 -2.27 -13.65 -4.54
N LEU A 197 -1.64 -12.74 -3.85
CA LEU A 197 -0.78 -13.06 -2.72
C LEU A 197 -0.56 -11.85 -1.81
N LEU A 198 -0.07 -12.14 -0.63
CA LEU A 198 0.44 -11.16 0.32
C LEU A 198 1.97 -11.24 0.32
N LEU A 199 2.64 -10.16 -0.04
CA LEU A 199 4.06 -10.00 0.17
C LEU A 199 4.24 -9.39 1.56
N THR A 200 5.03 -10.01 2.42
CA THR A 200 5.29 -9.53 3.77
C THR A 200 6.72 -9.09 3.95
N GLY A 201 6.92 -8.10 4.81
CA GLY A 201 8.22 -7.63 5.28
C GLY A 201 8.23 -7.52 6.79
N SER A 202 9.33 -7.92 7.40
CA SER A 202 9.53 -7.86 8.84
C SER A 202 10.86 -7.20 9.16
N LEU A 203 10.80 -6.08 9.89
CA LEU A 203 12.00 -5.37 10.34
C LEU A 203 12.35 -5.79 11.76
N GLY A 204 13.50 -6.47 11.88
CA GLY A 204 14.06 -6.92 13.15
C GLY A 204 15.44 -6.33 13.40
N ARG A 205 16.15 -6.90 14.38
CA ARG A 205 17.54 -6.47 14.73
C ARG A 205 18.55 -6.72 13.61
N GLN A 206 18.28 -7.68 12.73
CA GLN A 206 19.14 -8.07 11.61
C GLN A 206 18.76 -7.39 10.28
N GLY A 207 17.85 -6.39 10.33
CA GLY A 207 17.32 -5.72 9.16
C GLY A 207 16.00 -6.33 8.65
N TRP A 208 15.68 -6.07 7.39
CA TRP A 208 14.48 -6.56 6.74
C TRP A 208 14.57 -8.03 6.34
N GLN A 209 13.49 -8.75 6.57
CA GLN A 209 13.24 -10.09 6.04
C GLN A 209 11.91 -10.08 5.29
N GLY A 210 11.78 -10.86 4.24
CA GLY A 210 10.55 -10.89 3.44
C GLY A 210 10.07 -12.31 3.15
N ASP A 211 8.76 -12.45 2.92
CA ASP A 211 8.11 -13.71 2.56
C ASP A 211 6.93 -13.46 1.62
N ILE A 212 6.47 -14.51 0.94
CA ILE A 212 5.33 -14.49 0.03
C ILE A 212 4.31 -15.52 0.49
N ILE A 213 3.10 -15.06 0.72
CA ILE A 213 2.02 -15.88 1.25
C ILE A 213 0.86 -15.88 0.25
N PRO A 214 0.54 -17.00 -0.39
CA PRO A 214 -0.64 -17.12 -1.24
C PRO A 214 -1.90 -16.76 -0.47
N LEU A 215 -2.85 -16.14 -1.15
CA LEU A 215 -4.12 -15.77 -0.52
C LEU A 215 -5.00 -17.00 -0.24
N GLY A 216 -4.86 -18.04 -1.05
CA GLY A 216 -5.61 -19.32 -0.92
C GLY A 216 -6.96 -19.25 -1.63
#